data_fcc31a689ea1407e6dd0c5ddd7a5e8f3
#
_entry.id   fcc31a689ea1407e6dd0c5ddd7a5e8f3
#
_cell.length_a   1.000
_cell.length_b   1.000
_cell.length_c   1.000
_cell.angle_alpha   90.00
_cell.angle_beta   90.00
_cell.angle_gamma   90.00
#
_symmetry.space_group_name_H-M   'P 1'
#
loop_
_entity.id
_entity.type
_entity.pdbx_description
1 polymer ?
#
loop_
_entity_poly.entity_id
_entity_poly.type
_entity_poly.pdbx_seq_one_letter_code
_entity_poly.pdbx_strand_id
1 'polypeptide(L)'
;MKKNIFTALIISTTAFILVSCGGQDEIYKEWIKEGGYDYPAKAINMTSLQGYQKVTLMWEKPMDPAVKRAILYWDNYAKSRDVNYDDFADGKVTIVVDSLEDRSYTFDVVNFDADENKSLPAELTVSPYGDSWLISRSERTVVSAIMDGDDAKIEMTKATDEMVATRFRYKDATGAWVDFKTLLKPGTNEITLPGALKGKRFEYSSAFCPSYGRDTVWRPWTISNDGISYKINASRWNVTVTTNQVFSENTPDKIIDGKVASASRWHSSRSDGLKNIFPKILSIDTGASPGEEFAFTKFVFYEHPSIVSMRYIKNYVMFVGSSPYDPNADDYANTFGIPFLSGIMSTANPTSEVVASTGATGRYIAIVFPNSWSSDGYIDLWELEPYGYIPSQAD
;
A
#
# COMPACT_ATOMS: atom_id res chain seq x y z
N MET A 1 -0.75 42.53 93.38
CA MET A 1 -1.41 41.34 92.80
C MET A 1 -1.23 41.14 91.28
N LYS A 2 -0.75 42.09 90.50
CA LYS A 2 -0.62 41.92 89.04
C LYS A 2 0.71 41.26 88.53
N LYS A 3 1.76 41.22 89.36
CA LYS A 3 3.06 40.62 88.96
C LYS A 3 3.12 39.11 89.10
N ASN A 4 2.36 38.48 89.98
CA ASN A 4 2.38 37.03 90.23
C ASN A 4 1.53 36.24 89.20
N ILE A 5 0.57 36.89 88.57
CA ILE A 5 -0.27 36.25 87.54
C ILE A 5 0.52 36.11 86.20
N PHE A 6 1.39 37.08 85.90
CA PHE A 6 2.20 37.04 84.66
C PHE A 6 3.29 35.97 84.72
N THR A 7 3.87 35.74 85.92
CA THR A 7 4.91 34.71 86.10
C THR A 7 4.30 33.30 86.08
N ALA A 8 3.09 33.12 86.63
CA ALA A 8 2.39 31.83 86.55
C ALA A 8 1.92 31.50 85.16
N LEU A 9 1.55 32.50 84.32
CA LEU A 9 1.11 32.30 82.95
C LEU A 9 2.30 31.92 82.04
N ILE A 10 3.49 32.51 82.21
CA ILE A 10 4.72 32.21 81.48
C ILE A 10 5.23 30.80 81.82
N ILE A 11 5.16 30.36 83.04
CA ILE A 11 5.59 29.00 83.47
C ILE A 11 4.62 27.94 82.91
N SER A 12 3.32 28.23 82.82
CA SER A 12 2.31 27.33 82.26
C SER A 12 2.48 27.17 80.73
N THR A 13 2.84 28.26 80.02
CA THR A 13 3.05 28.21 78.58
C THR A 13 4.36 27.53 78.21
N THR A 14 5.40 27.67 79.05
CA THR A 14 6.71 26.99 78.80
C THR A 14 6.64 25.49 79.13
N ALA A 15 5.81 25.07 80.05
CA ALA A 15 5.59 23.66 80.38
C ALA A 15 4.80 22.94 79.26
N PHE A 16 3.94 23.63 78.50
CA PHE A 16 3.21 23.04 77.34
C PHE A 16 4.07 22.86 76.10
N ILE A 17 5.17 23.58 75.92
CA ILE A 17 6.07 23.49 74.80
C ILE A 17 7.07 22.31 74.94
N LEU A 18 7.28 21.79 76.11
CA LEU A 18 8.25 20.70 76.36
C LEU A 18 7.62 19.30 76.32
N VAL A 19 6.31 19.16 76.10
CA VAL A 19 5.63 17.87 75.97
C VAL A 19 5.34 17.50 74.48
N SER A 20 5.59 18.42 73.52
CA SER A 20 5.27 18.22 72.12
C SER A 20 6.39 17.64 71.26
N CYS A 21 7.47 17.09 71.81
CA CYS A 21 8.59 16.55 71.01
C CYS A 21 8.86 15.08 71.33
N GLY A 22 7.91 14.34 71.80
CA GLY A 22 8.07 12.89 71.95
C GLY A 22 6.88 12.15 71.36
N GLY A 23 6.97 11.71 70.12
CA GLY A 23 5.91 10.83 69.61
C GLY A 23 5.67 10.81 68.15
N GLN A 24 6.39 11.60 67.34
CA GLN A 24 6.26 11.42 65.85
C GLN A 24 6.99 10.17 65.37
N ASP A 25 8.01 9.73 66.04
CA ASP A 25 8.77 8.53 65.64
C ASP A 25 8.10 7.22 66.10
N GLU A 26 7.18 7.26 67.09
CA GLU A 26 6.52 6.04 67.52
C GLU A 26 5.49 5.49 66.57
N ILE A 27 4.88 6.33 65.77
CA ILE A 27 3.90 5.92 64.74
C ILE A 27 4.58 5.20 63.58
N TYR A 28 5.86 5.45 63.35
CA TYR A 28 6.64 4.84 62.26
C TYR A 28 7.58 3.73 62.69
N LYS A 29 7.73 3.46 64.02
CA LYS A 29 8.62 2.41 64.54
C LYS A 29 8.29 1.03 64.02
N GLU A 30 7.03 0.75 63.73
CA GLU A 30 6.59 -0.52 63.11
C GLU A 30 7.05 -0.65 61.63
N TRP A 31 7.38 0.47 61.03
CA TRP A 31 7.78 0.56 59.60
C TRP A 31 9.27 0.78 59.41
N ILE A 32 10.01 1.08 60.47
CA ILE A 32 11.46 1.28 60.42
C ILE A 32 12.15 0.01 60.94
N LYS A 33 12.76 -0.73 60.01
CA LYS A 33 13.61 -1.86 60.38
C LYS A 33 14.87 -1.31 61.08
N GLU A 34 15.23 -1.80 62.30
CA GLU A 34 16.49 -1.48 62.95
C GLU A 34 17.66 -1.81 62.02
N GLY A 35 18.51 -0.82 61.71
CA GLY A 35 19.61 -0.96 60.76
C GLY A 35 19.27 -0.50 59.32
N GLY A 36 17.99 -0.09 59.04
CA GLY A 36 17.55 0.29 57.71
C GLY A 36 17.24 -0.91 56.82
N TYR A 37 16.79 -0.61 55.61
CA TYR A 37 16.63 -1.61 54.55
C TYR A 37 17.92 -1.62 53.74
N ASP A 38 18.53 -2.77 53.59
CA ASP A 38 19.65 -2.99 52.68
C ASP A 38 19.06 -3.25 51.27
N TYR A 39 19.22 -2.29 50.35
CA TYR A 39 18.77 -2.40 48.98
C TYR A 39 19.96 -2.71 48.08
N PRO A 40 20.03 -3.90 47.51
CA PRO A 40 21.04 -4.15 46.48
C PRO A 40 20.85 -3.19 45.29
N ALA A 41 21.93 -2.89 44.59
CA ALA A 41 21.89 -1.94 43.47
C ALA A 41 20.97 -2.42 42.34
N LYS A 42 20.18 -1.51 41.79
CA LYS A 42 19.28 -1.82 40.64
C LYS A 42 20.07 -2.05 39.36
N ALA A 43 19.45 -2.70 38.38
CA ALA A 43 19.99 -2.85 37.02
C ALA A 43 20.26 -1.48 36.37
N ILE A 44 21.33 -1.39 35.57
CA ILE A 44 21.75 -0.15 34.93
C ILE A 44 21.69 -0.25 33.41
N ASN A 45 21.64 0.90 32.74
CA ASN A 45 21.65 1.01 31.27
C ASN A 45 20.54 0.19 30.58
N MET A 46 19.36 0.15 31.18
CA MET A 46 18.23 -0.58 30.60
C MET A 46 17.75 0.09 29.33
N THR A 47 17.74 -0.69 28.23
CA THR A 47 17.32 -0.28 26.89
C THR A 47 16.51 -1.38 26.22
N SER A 48 15.85 -1.06 25.10
CA SER A 48 15.08 -2.04 24.33
C SER A 48 15.22 -1.87 22.83
N LEU A 49 14.97 -2.97 22.10
CA LEU A 49 14.72 -2.97 20.67
C LEU A 49 13.31 -3.50 20.44
N GLN A 50 12.53 -2.74 19.68
CA GLN A 50 11.17 -3.10 19.34
C GLN A 50 11.15 -4.03 18.13
N GLY A 51 10.43 -5.14 18.24
CA GLY A 51 10.23 -6.12 17.18
C GLY A 51 8.75 -6.40 16.95
N TYR A 52 8.48 -7.27 15.98
CA TYR A 52 7.13 -7.73 15.68
C TYR A 52 6.69 -8.75 16.73
N GLN A 53 5.65 -8.36 17.52
CA GLN A 53 5.10 -9.16 18.63
C GLN A 53 6.16 -9.54 19.67
N LYS A 54 7.28 -8.80 19.75
CA LYS A 54 8.37 -9.06 20.70
C LYS A 54 9.12 -7.78 21.05
N VAL A 55 9.80 -7.83 22.17
CA VAL A 55 10.76 -6.83 22.63
C VAL A 55 12.05 -7.51 23.03
N THR A 56 13.17 -6.98 22.59
CA THR A 56 14.49 -7.37 23.11
C THR A 56 14.91 -6.36 24.15
N LEU A 57 15.03 -6.77 25.40
CA LEU A 57 15.47 -5.97 26.51
C LEU A 57 16.95 -6.20 26.74
N MET A 58 17.67 -5.13 27.04
CA MET A 58 19.08 -5.14 27.33
C MET A 58 19.35 -4.30 28.58
N TRP A 59 20.17 -4.82 29.50
CA TRP A 59 20.64 -4.07 30.66
C TRP A 59 21.97 -4.61 31.14
N GLU A 60 22.59 -3.94 32.07
CA GLU A 60 23.84 -4.37 32.66
C GLU A 60 23.66 -4.68 34.15
N LYS A 61 24.37 -5.71 34.61
CA LYS A 61 24.53 -6.00 36.02
C LYS A 61 25.20 -4.81 36.69
N PRO A 62 24.72 -4.31 37.86
CA PRO A 62 25.44 -3.29 38.62
C PRO A 62 26.77 -3.83 39.17
N MET A 63 27.68 -2.94 39.49
CA MET A 63 29.00 -3.31 40.07
C MET A 63 28.89 -3.82 41.51
N ASP A 64 27.71 -3.82 42.10
CA ASP A 64 27.44 -4.32 43.44
C ASP A 64 27.68 -5.85 43.53
N PRO A 65 28.67 -6.34 44.30
CA PRO A 65 28.96 -7.75 44.39
C PRO A 65 27.89 -8.57 45.11
N ALA A 66 27.00 -7.90 45.91
CA ALA A 66 25.91 -8.57 46.57
C ALA A 66 24.81 -9.04 45.56
N VAL A 67 24.70 -8.40 44.41
CA VAL A 67 23.72 -8.76 43.38
C VAL A 67 24.08 -10.08 42.72
N LYS A 68 23.22 -11.10 42.84
CA LYS A 68 23.39 -12.44 42.29
C LYS A 68 22.47 -12.75 41.13
N ARG A 69 21.21 -12.33 41.20
CA ARG A 69 20.19 -12.60 40.20
C ARG A 69 19.26 -11.43 40.02
N ALA A 70 18.48 -11.47 38.97
CA ALA A 70 17.38 -10.54 38.74
C ALA A 70 16.10 -11.30 38.40
N ILE A 71 14.97 -10.66 38.57
CA ILE A 71 13.73 -11.09 37.98
C ILE A 71 13.21 -9.95 37.10
N LEU A 72 12.94 -10.29 35.85
CA LEU A 72 12.27 -9.43 34.89
C LEU A 72 10.77 -9.64 35.05
N TYR A 73 10.01 -8.60 35.35
CA TYR A 73 8.55 -8.60 35.45
C TYR A 73 7.94 -7.80 34.31
N TRP A 74 6.74 -8.20 33.88
CA TRP A 74 5.90 -7.42 32.98
C TRP A 74 4.43 -7.78 33.20
N ASP A 75 3.53 -7.08 32.49
CA ASP A 75 2.08 -7.30 32.57
C ASP A 75 1.54 -7.11 34.00
N ASN A 76 1.93 -5.99 34.65
CA ASN A 76 1.63 -5.68 36.04
C ASN A 76 2.06 -6.79 37.01
N TYR A 77 3.27 -7.31 36.84
CA TYR A 77 3.85 -8.41 37.64
C TYR A 77 3.13 -9.76 37.49
N ALA A 78 2.15 -9.87 36.55
CA ALA A 78 1.47 -11.14 36.27
C ALA A 78 2.39 -12.15 35.58
N LYS A 79 3.42 -11.65 34.86
CA LYS A 79 4.43 -12.48 34.17
C LYS A 79 5.80 -12.12 34.68
N SER A 80 6.67 -13.13 34.75
CA SER A 80 8.03 -12.95 35.18
C SER A 80 8.99 -13.93 34.52
N ARG A 81 10.28 -13.59 34.53
CA ARG A 81 11.37 -14.43 34.09
C ARG A 81 12.58 -14.26 35.02
N ASP A 82 13.09 -15.36 35.57
CA ASP A 82 14.33 -15.36 36.34
C ASP A 82 15.52 -15.17 35.43
N VAL A 83 16.53 -14.42 35.91
CA VAL A 83 17.76 -14.08 35.22
C VAL A 83 18.93 -14.29 36.16
N ASN A 84 19.73 -15.28 35.87
CA ASN A 84 20.99 -15.49 36.57
C ASN A 84 22.11 -14.71 35.86
N TYR A 85 22.77 -13.80 36.55
CA TYR A 85 23.85 -13.02 35.97
C TYR A 85 25.07 -13.83 35.58
N ASP A 86 25.28 -15.02 36.18
CA ASP A 86 26.38 -15.91 35.84
C ASP A 86 26.24 -16.53 34.43
N ASP A 87 25.03 -16.46 33.83
CA ASP A 87 24.81 -16.90 32.45
C ASP A 87 25.35 -15.88 31.42
N PHE A 88 25.78 -14.70 31.86
CA PHE A 88 26.22 -13.57 31.03
C PHE A 88 27.66 -13.16 31.37
N ALA A 89 28.61 -13.64 30.60
CA ALA A 89 30.05 -13.52 30.90
C ALA A 89 30.58 -12.10 31.11
N ASP A 90 29.94 -11.09 30.47
CA ASP A 90 30.34 -9.67 30.53
C ASP A 90 29.35 -8.83 31.39
N GLY A 91 28.43 -9.48 32.09
CA GLY A 91 27.40 -8.82 32.88
C GLY A 91 26.34 -8.06 32.06
N LYS A 92 26.36 -8.20 30.71
CA LYS A 92 25.36 -7.61 29.82
C LYS A 92 24.28 -8.62 29.49
N VAL A 93 23.10 -8.34 29.99
CA VAL A 93 21.92 -9.19 29.79
C VAL A 93 21.19 -8.79 28.53
N THR A 94 20.83 -9.76 27.71
CA THR A 94 19.95 -9.59 26.56
C THR A 94 18.85 -10.64 26.62
N ILE A 95 17.60 -10.21 26.70
CA ILE A 95 16.43 -11.08 26.79
C ILE A 95 15.40 -10.68 25.76
N VAL A 96 14.92 -11.67 24.99
CA VAL A 96 13.77 -11.52 24.12
C VAL A 96 12.52 -11.96 24.87
N VAL A 97 11.52 -11.08 24.91
CA VAL A 97 10.16 -11.39 25.33
C VAL A 97 9.30 -11.37 24.10
N ASP A 98 8.74 -12.50 23.72
CA ASP A 98 7.91 -12.71 22.53
C ASP A 98 6.44 -12.88 22.88
N SER A 99 5.62 -13.10 21.83
CA SER A 99 4.17 -13.30 21.96
C SER A 99 3.47 -12.13 22.66
N LEU A 100 3.94 -10.91 22.39
CA LEU A 100 3.37 -9.68 22.92
C LEU A 100 2.35 -9.10 21.93
N GLU A 101 1.27 -8.56 22.50
CA GLU A 101 0.24 -7.84 21.74
C GLU A 101 0.69 -6.41 21.38
N ASP A 102 -0.03 -5.79 20.45
CA ASP A 102 0.15 -4.39 20.01
C ASP A 102 -0.29 -3.38 21.07
N ARG A 103 0.41 -3.36 22.21
CA ARG A 103 0.16 -2.41 23.31
C ARG A 103 1.44 -2.06 24.04
N SER A 104 1.36 -1.06 24.89
CA SER A 104 2.48 -0.67 25.76
C SER A 104 2.65 -1.66 26.90
N TYR A 105 3.90 -2.01 27.18
CA TYR A 105 4.31 -2.82 28.30
C TYR A 105 5.34 -2.07 29.12
N THR A 106 5.18 -2.11 30.44
CA THR A 106 6.21 -1.72 31.38
C THR A 106 6.92 -2.97 31.85
N PHE A 107 8.24 -2.95 31.72
CA PHE A 107 9.15 -4.00 32.14
C PHE A 107 9.95 -3.52 33.37
N ASP A 108 9.91 -4.28 34.44
CA ASP A 108 10.62 -4.01 35.69
C ASP A 108 11.69 -5.07 35.90
N VAL A 109 12.95 -4.66 36.06
CA VAL A 109 14.03 -5.52 36.47
C VAL A 109 14.33 -5.27 37.94
N VAL A 110 14.13 -6.28 38.77
CA VAL A 110 14.41 -6.25 40.22
C VAL A 110 15.57 -7.18 40.51
N ASN A 111 16.66 -6.66 41.08
CA ASN A 111 17.82 -7.43 41.48
C ASN A 111 17.62 -7.98 42.90
N PHE A 112 18.28 -9.10 43.16
CA PHE A 112 18.28 -9.77 44.45
C PHE A 112 19.69 -10.08 44.91
N ASP A 113 19.96 -9.98 46.21
CA ASP A 113 21.17 -10.48 46.87
C ASP A 113 20.99 -11.93 47.35
N ALA A 114 21.99 -12.45 48.07
CA ALA A 114 21.94 -13.79 48.65
C ALA A 114 20.94 -13.98 49.75
N ASP A 115 20.55 -12.89 50.44
CA ASP A 115 19.60 -12.87 51.56
C ASP A 115 18.15 -12.53 51.04
N GLU A 116 17.92 -12.55 49.72
CA GLU A 116 16.64 -12.24 49.08
C GLU A 116 16.17 -10.79 49.28
N ASN A 117 17.04 -9.86 49.66
CA ASN A 117 16.73 -8.45 49.64
C ASN A 117 16.56 -7.97 48.23
N LYS A 118 15.62 -7.05 47.98
CA LYS A 118 15.22 -6.59 46.65
C LYS A 118 15.76 -5.20 46.37
N SER A 119 16.24 -4.97 45.17
CA SER A 119 16.53 -3.63 44.68
C SER A 119 15.24 -2.82 44.41
N LEU A 120 15.38 -1.52 44.24
CA LEU A 120 14.38 -0.75 43.53
C LEU A 120 14.31 -1.26 42.08
N PRO A 121 13.15 -1.25 41.40
CA PRO A 121 13.02 -1.67 40.03
C PRO A 121 13.78 -0.73 39.09
N ALA A 122 14.41 -1.29 38.06
CA ALA A 122 14.78 -0.57 36.87
C ALA A 122 13.63 -0.74 35.86
N GLU A 123 12.96 0.36 35.56
CA GLU A 123 11.74 0.37 34.77
C GLU A 123 12.00 0.84 33.35
N LEU A 124 11.36 0.21 32.37
CA LEU A 124 11.35 0.63 30.98
C LEU A 124 9.99 0.34 30.35
N THR A 125 9.35 1.38 29.80
CA THR A 125 8.11 1.23 29.04
C THR A 125 8.39 1.23 27.55
N VAL A 126 7.87 0.22 26.84
CA VAL A 126 8.07 0.03 25.40
C VAL A 126 6.85 -0.66 24.77
N SER A 127 6.57 -0.33 23.52
CA SER A 127 5.49 -0.93 22.74
C SER A 127 6.07 -1.73 21.58
N PRO A 128 5.90 -3.07 21.54
CA PRO A 128 6.13 -3.81 20.31
C PRO A 128 5.14 -3.36 19.22
N TYR A 129 5.43 -3.69 17.98
CA TYR A 129 4.46 -3.56 16.90
C TYR A 129 3.97 -4.96 16.50
N GLY A 130 2.76 -5.05 15.94
CA GLY A 130 2.14 -6.33 15.61
C GLY A 130 1.11 -6.22 14.49
N ASP A 131 0.08 -7.06 14.54
CA ASP A 131 -0.91 -7.20 13.47
C ASP A 131 -1.69 -5.91 13.22
N SER A 132 -2.08 -5.18 14.27
CA SER A 132 -2.84 -3.92 14.12
C SER A 132 -2.02 -2.87 13.39
N TRP A 133 -0.72 -2.74 13.74
CA TRP A 133 0.21 -1.89 13.03
C TRP A 133 0.35 -2.32 11.57
N LEU A 134 0.54 -3.62 11.30
CA LEU A 134 0.71 -4.15 9.94
C LEU A 134 -0.53 -3.92 9.08
N ILE A 135 -1.72 -4.17 9.62
CA ILE A 135 -3.00 -3.97 8.91
C ILE A 135 -3.22 -2.50 8.56
N SER A 136 -2.74 -1.56 9.38
CA SER A 136 -2.84 -0.13 9.11
C SER A 136 -1.94 0.35 7.96
N ARG A 137 -0.99 -0.46 7.50
CA ARG A 137 -0.12 -0.12 6.35
C ARG A 137 -0.84 -0.40 5.04
N SER A 138 -0.74 0.54 4.09
CA SER A 138 -1.34 0.37 2.77
C SER A 138 -0.41 -0.40 1.84
N GLU A 139 -0.95 -1.40 1.15
CA GLU A 139 -0.27 -2.06 0.03
C GLU A 139 -0.04 -1.08 -1.13
N ARG A 140 0.91 -1.40 -2.00
CA ARG A 140 0.97 -0.79 -3.33
C ARG A 140 -0.25 -1.21 -4.13
N THR A 141 -0.71 -0.34 -5.00
CA THR A 141 -1.75 -0.64 -5.97
C THR A 141 -1.13 -0.89 -7.33
N VAL A 142 -1.61 -1.88 -8.05
CA VAL A 142 -1.23 -2.13 -9.45
C VAL A 142 -1.79 -1.00 -10.31
N VAL A 143 -0.92 -0.30 -11.02
CA VAL A 143 -1.28 0.76 -11.99
C VAL A 143 -1.53 0.13 -13.35
N SER A 144 -0.64 -0.78 -13.77
CA SER A 144 -0.78 -1.54 -15.00
C SER A 144 -0.08 -2.89 -14.89
N ALA A 145 -0.62 -3.88 -15.62
CA ALA A 145 -0.03 -5.20 -15.77
C ALA A 145 -0.22 -5.64 -17.22
N ILE A 146 0.85 -5.57 -18.05
CA ILE A 146 0.75 -5.70 -19.51
C ILE A 146 1.88 -6.59 -20.02
N MET A 147 1.56 -7.49 -20.94
CA MET A 147 2.55 -8.29 -21.65
C MET A 147 3.45 -7.43 -22.54
N ASP A 148 4.75 -7.65 -22.43
CA ASP A 148 5.80 -7.12 -23.31
C ASP A 148 6.62 -8.29 -23.84
N GLY A 149 6.27 -8.75 -25.04
CA GLY A 149 6.75 -10.03 -25.56
C GLY A 149 6.19 -11.20 -24.73
N ASP A 150 7.09 -12.05 -24.24
CA ASP A 150 6.76 -13.22 -23.41
C ASP A 150 6.76 -12.91 -21.90
N ASP A 151 7.10 -11.70 -21.51
CA ASP A 151 7.19 -11.27 -20.14
C ASP A 151 6.05 -10.30 -19.78
N ALA A 152 5.70 -10.21 -18.50
CA ALA A 152 4.75 -9.20 -18.03
C ALA A 152 5.47 -8.04 -17.34
N LYS A 153 5.19 -6.84 -17.79
CA LYS A 153 5.55 -5.59 -17.12
C LYS A 153 4.46 -5.19 -16.14
N ILE A 154 4.84 -5.07 -14.87
CA ILE A 154 3.94 -4.63 -13.80
C ILE A 154 4.41 -3.27 -13.32
N GLU A 155 3.52 -2.29 -13.39
CA GLU A 155 3.70 -0.98 -12.80
C GLU A 155 2.83 -0.86 -11.55
N MET A 156 3.43 -0.35 -10.46
CA MET A 156 2.75 -0.16 -9.18
C MET A 156 2.87 1.29 -8.72
N THR A 157 1.98 1.70 -7.83
CA THR A 157 2.10 2.98 -7.13
C THR A 157 3.42 3.05 -6.36
N LYS A 158 3.85 4.27 -6.00
CA LYS A 158 5.05 4.47 -5.18
C LYS A 158 4.92 3.72 -3.85
N ALA A 159 6.06 3.26 -3.33
CA ALA A 159 6.12 2.72 -1.98
C ALA A 159 5.72 3.78 -0.96
N THR A 160 4.99 3.35 0.06
CA THR A 160 4.72 4.18 1.25
C THR A 160 5.92 4.14 2.19
N ASP A 161 5.93 5.05 3.16
CA ASP A 161 6.92 5.03 4.24
C ASP A 161 6.90 3.66 4.95
N GLU A 162 8.05 3.26 5.47
CA GLU A 162 8.26 2.00 6.17
C GLU A 162 8.12 0.73 5.28
N MET A 163 7.71 0.85 4.02
CA MET A 163 7.74 -0.27 3.08
C MET A 163 9.17 -0.55 2.64
N VAL A 164 9.60 -1.79 2.74
CA VAL A 164 10.98 -2.21 2.41
C VAL A 164 11.08 -3.02 1.13
N ALA A 165 10.01 -3.72 0.74
CA ALA A 165 9.97 -4.50 -0.49
C ALA A 165 8.55 -4.93 -0.86
N THR A 166 8.34 -5.33 -2.12
CA THR A 166 7.16 -6.07 -2.59
C THR A 166 7.62 -7.31 -3.33
N ARG A 167 7.06 -8.46 -3.01
CA ARG A 167 7.30 -9.76 -3.67
C ARG A 167 6.11 -10.14 -4.52
N PHE A 168 6.34 -11.04 -5.48
CA PHE A 168 5.34 -11.49 -6.45
C PHE A 168 5.34 -13.00 -6.57
N ARG A 169 4.18 -13.57 -6.91
CA ARG A 169 4.03 -14.91 -7.46
C ARG A 169 3.00 -14.89 -8.59
N TYR A 170 3.21 -15.68 -9.60
CA TYR A 170 2.40 -15.69 -10.81
C TYR A 170 2.37 -17.07 -11.46
N LYS A 171 1.45 -17.30 -12.39
CA LYS A 171 1.43 -18.51 -13.21
C LYS A 171 2.34 -18.32 -14.43
N ASP A 172 3.19 -19.30 -14.69
CA ASP A 172 4.02 -19.34 -15.89
C ASP A 172 3.25 -19.86 -17.10
N ALA A 173 3.91 -19.97 -18.25
CA ALA A 173 3.31 -20.45 -19.51
C ALA A 173 2.76 -21.88 -19.41
N THR A 174 3.16 -22.69 -18.42
CA THR A 174 2.62 -24.03 -18.15
C THR A 174 1.41 -24.00 -17.22
N GLY A 175 1.09 -22.85 -16.63
CA GLY A 175 0.05 -22.66 -15.63
C GLY A 175 0.52 -22.99 -14.19
N ALA A 176 1.79 -23.29 -13.99
CA ALA A 176 2.37 -23.53 -12.66
C ALA A 176 2.63 -22.20 -11.92
N TRP A 177 2.45 -22.21 -10.60
CA TRP A 177 2.81 -21.07 -9.76
C TRP A 177 4.32 -20.92 -9.61
N VAL A 178 4.81 -19.72 -9.82
CA VAL A 178 6.22 -19.32 -9.67
C VAL A 178 6.32 -18.28 -8.58
N ASP A 179 7.09 -18.58 -7.53
CA ASP A 179 7.50 -17.59 -6.54
C ASP A 179 8.69 -16.79 -7.11
N PHE A 180 8.44 -15.52 -7.47
CA PHE A 180 9.46 -14.69 -8.07
C PHE A 180 10.44 -14.17 -7.02
N LYS A 181 11.71 -14.47 -7.19
CA LYS A 181 12.75 -14.18 -6.20
C LYS A 181 13.19 -12.72 -6.16
N THR A 182 12.99 -11.99 -7.25
CA THR A 182 13.37 -10.58 -7.31
C THR A 182 12.31 -9.73 -6.62
N LEU A 183 12.74 -8.86 -5.72
CA LEU A 183 11.87 -7.97 -4.96
C LEU A 183 11.81 -6.59 -5.63
N LEU A 184 10.62 -6.02 -5.71
CA LEU A 184 10.43 -4.63 -6.07
C LEU A 184 10.76 -3.74 -4.86
N LYS A 185 11.82 -2.94 -4.99
CA LYS A 185 12.31 -2.06 -3.92
C LYS A 185 11.55 -0.73 -3.87
N PRO A 186 11.58 0.01 -2.74
CA PRO A 186 10.85 1.28 -2.61
C PRO A 186 11.18 2.34 -3.65
N GLY A 187 12.42 2.39 -4.15
CA GLY A 187 12.88 3.38 -5.14
C GLY A 187 12.44 3.09 -6.58
N THR A 188 11.78 1.96 -6.84
CA THR A 188 11.31 1.56 -8.17
C THR A 188 9.82 1.25 -8.13
N ASN A 189 9.13 1.51 -9.24
CA ASN A 189 7.69 1.25 -9.38
C ASN A 189 7.38 0.16 -10.40
N GLU A 190 8.37 -0.31 -11.15
CA GLU A 190 8.20 -1.30 -12.21
C GLU A 190 8.98 -2.56 -11.91
N ILE A 191 8.41 -3.70 -12.32
CA ILE A 191 9.04 -5.01 -12.27
C ILE A 191 8.60 -5.82 -13.50
N THR A 192 9.52 -6.63 -14.03
CA THR A 192 9.22 -7.58 -15.10
C THR A 192 9.10 -8.98 -14.51
N LEU A 193 8.01 -9.67 -14.82
CA LEU A 193 7.75 -11.06 -14.43
C LEU A 193 8.01 -11.96 -15.64
N PRO A 194 9.16 -12.66 -15.70
CA PRO A 194 9.56 -13.43 -16.86
C PRO A 194 8.64 -14.62 -17.11
N GLY A 195 8.21 -14.81 -18.37
CA GLY A 195 7.39 -15.93 -18.78
C GLY A 195 6.01 -16.00 -18.10
N ALA A 196 5.51 -14.88 -17.60
CA ALA A 196 4.21 -14.83 -16.95
C ALA A 196 3.08 -15.13 -17.95
N LEU A 197 2.11 -15.95 -17.53
CA LEU A 197 0.99 -16.35 -18.38
C LEU A 197 0.03 -15.18 -18.60
N LYS A 198 -0.10 -14.76 -19.83
CA LYS A 198 -1.03 -13.70 -20.24
C LYS A 198 -2.47 -13.98 -19.81
N GLY A 199 -3.19 -12.96 -19.46
CA GLY A 199 -4.60 -13.03 -19.04
C GLY A 199 -4.81 -13.51 -17.59
N LYS A 200 -3.79 -14.05 -16.92
CA LYS A 200 -3.90 -14.56 -15.56
C LYS A 200 -3.66 -13.47 -14.52
N ARG A 201 -4.34 -13.59 -13.38
CA ARG A 201 -4.04 -12.81 -12.19
C ARG A 201 -2.74 -13.28 -11.56
N PHE A 202 -2.09 -12.37 -10.88
CA PHE A 202 -0.90 -12.63 -10.09
C PHE A 202 -1.14 -12.19 -8.64
N GLU A 203 -0.27 -12.60 -7.77
CA GLU A 203 -0.33 -12.21 -6.37
C GLU A 203 0.92 -11.43 -5.98
N TYR A 204 0.75 -10.50 -5.07
CA TYR A 204 1.83 -9.69 -4.51
C TYR A 204 1.63 -9.48 -3.02
N SER A 205 2.71 -9.15 -2.34
CA SER A 205 2.70 -8.90 -0.90
C SER A 205 3.83 -7.93 -0.57
N SER A 206 3.54 -6.89 0.19
CA SER A 206 4.54 -5.92 0.62
C SER A 206 5.02 -6.21 2.04
N ALA A 207 6.29 -5.92 2.26
CA ALA A 207 6.96 -6.01 3.55
C ALA A 207 7.17 -4.62 4.13
N PHE A 208 6.99 -4.51 5.45
CA PHE A 208 7.13 -3.28 6.21
C PHE A 208 8.07 -3.46 7.39
N CYS A 209 8.81 -2.40 7.71
CA CYS A 209 9.63 -2.29 8.91
C CYS A 209 9.55 -0.86 9.41
N PRO A 210 9.01 -0.59 10.61
CA PRO A 210 8.98 0.77 11.14
C PRO A 210 10.40 1.28 11.38
N SER A 211 10.62 2.57 11.32
CA SER A 211 11.95 3.19 11.46
C SER A 211 12.64 2.86 12.81
N TYR A 212 11.84 2.62 13.84
CA TYR A 212 12.26 2.22 15.17
C TYR A 212 12.31 0.69 15.37
N GLY A 213 11.81 -0.09 14.41
CA GLY A 213 11.69 -1.54 14.47
C GLY A 213 12.92 -2.26 13.93
N ARG A 214 12.97 -3.57 14.18
CA ARG A 214 14.07 -4.45 13.73
C ARG A 214 13.61 -5.56 12.82
N ASP A 215 12.32 -5.88 12.82
CA ASP A 215 11.79 -6.99 12.05
C ASP A 215 11.05 -6.47 10.82
N THR A 216 11.33 -7.10 9.68
CA THR A 216 10.56 -6.92 8.46
C THR A 216 9.41 -7.91 8.45
N VAL A 217 8.20 -7.39 8.26
CA VAL A 217 6.97 -8.18 8.31
C VAL A 217 6.25 -8.10 6.98
N TRP A 218 5.86 -9.25 6.43
CA TRP A 218 5.12 -9.37 5.18
C TRP A 218 3.62 -9.34 5.44
N ARG A 219 2.89 -8.58 4.64
CA ARG A 219 1.44 -8.68 4.59
C ARG A 219 1.03 -10.03 3.97
N PRO A 220 -0.21 -10.49 4.22
CA PRO A 220 -0.80 -11.59 3.47
C PRO A 220 -0.74 -11.31 1.95
N TRP A 221 -0.76 -12.36 1.15
CA TRP A 221 -0.82 -12.24 -0.30
C TRP A 221 -2.11 -11.55 -0.74
N THR A 222 -1.97 -10.59 -1.65
CA THR A 222 -3.06 -9.87 -2.31
C THR A 222 -3.11 -10.31 -3.76
N ILE A 223 -4.28 -10.69 -4.25
CA ILE A 223 -4.50 -11.04 -5.66
C ILE A 223 -4.71 -9.74 -6.45
N SER A 224 -4.10 -9.63 -7.63
CA SER A 224 -4.35 -8.49 -8.53
C SER A 224 -5.82 -8.41 -8.91
N ASN A 225 -6.36 -7.19 -9.03
CA ASN A 225 -7.75 -7.00 -9.47
C ASN A 225 -7.96 -7.50 -10.90
N ASP A 226 -7.00 -7.17 -11.77
CA ASP A 226 -7.03 -7.50 -13.19
C ASP A 226 -6.04 -8.62 -13.52
N GLY A 227 -6.33 -9.35 -14.59
CA GLY A 227 -5.37 -10.26 -15.22
C GLY A 227 -4.30 -9.48 -15.97
N ILE A 228 -3.17 -10.11 -16.24
CA ILE A 228 -2.10 -9.53 -17.07
C ILE A 228 -2.62 -9.30 -18.49
N SER A 229 -2.79 -8.05 -18.85
CA SER A 229 -3.35 -7.63 -20.13
C SER A 229 -2.40 -7.94 -21.28
N TYR A 230 -2.96 -8.27 -22.43
CA TYR A 230 -2.22 -8.53 -23.66
C TYR A 230 -2.89 -7.83 -24.83
N LYS A 231 -2.12 -7.58 -25.90
CA LYS A 231 -2.67 -7.05 -27.14
C LYS A 231 -3.69 -8.02 -27.72
N ILE A 232 -4.93 -7.56 -27.91
CA ILE A 232 -6.01 -8.38 -28.44
C ILE A 232 -5.98 -8.32 -29.96
N ASN A 233 -6.11 -9.45 -30.61
CA ASN A 233 -6.25 -9.49 -32.07
C ASN A 233 -7.69 -9.09 -32.44
N ALA A 234 -7.85 -7.87 -32.90
CA ALA A 234 -9.14 -7.27 -33.25
C ALA A 234 -9.53 -7.43 -34.71
N SER A 235 -8.73 -8.09 -35.54
CA SER A 235 -8.90 -8.16 -37.03
C SER A 235 -10.21 -8.78 -37.51
N ARG A 236 -10.95 -9.45 -36.61
CA ARG A 236 -12.26 -10.05 -36.90
C ARG A 236 -13.45 -9.30 -36.33
N TRP A 237 -13.19 -8.20 -35.65
CA TRP A 237 -14.24 -7.38 -35.04
C TRP A 237 -15.00 -6.62 -36.13
N ASN A 238 -16.24 -6.28 -35.83
CA ASN A 238 -17.05 -5.45 -36.72
C ASN A 238 -17.02 -4.01 -36.26
N VAL A 239 -16.62 -3.10 -37.14
CA VAL A 239 -16.56 -1.67 -36.86
C VAL A 239 -17.53 -0.92 -37.76
N THR A 240 -18.41 -0.16 -37.16
CA THR A 240 -19.33 0.76 -37.85
C THR A 240 -19.07 2.20 -37.39
N VAL A 241 -19.45 3.16 -38.18
CA VAL A 241 -19.26 4.59 -37.89
C VAL A 241 -20.50 5.39 -38.18
N THR A 242 -20.62 6.57 -37.60
CA THR A 242 -21.68 7.57 -37.93
C THR A 242 -21.89 7.61 -39.45
N THR A 243 -23.13 7.58 -39.85
CA THR A 243 -23.55 7.55 -41.24
C THR A 243 -22.84 8.63 -42.08
N ASN A 244 -22.41 8.25 -43.29
CA ASN A 244 -21.67 9.10 -44.25
C ASN A 244 -20.32 9.65 -43.73
N GLN A 245 -19.79 9.15 -42.61
CA GLN A 245 -18.45 9.54 -42.11
C GLN A 245 -17.32 8.64 -42.60
N VAL A 246 -17.29 8.41 -43.89
CA VAL A 246 -16.19 7.66 -44.60
C VAL A 246 -15.76 8.46 -45.81
N PHE A 247 -14.44 8.69 -45.93
CA PHE A 247 -13.85 9.32 -47.11
C PHE A 247 -13.21 8.30 -48.00
N SER A 248 -13.76 8.13 -49.23
CA SER A 248 -13.24 7.17 -50.24
C SER A 248 -13.17 5.73 -49.68
N GLU A 249 -12.07 5.06 -49.86
CA GLU A 249 -11.80 3.68 -49.42
C GLU A 249 -11.30 3.58 -47.96
N ASN A 250 -11.27 4.69 -47.21
CA ASN A 250 -10.79 4.72 -45.84
C ASN A 250 -11.89 4.31 -44.83
N THR A 251 -12.25 3.04 -44.89
CA THR A 251 -13.34 2.43 -44.12
C THR A 251 -12.96 2.17 -42.66
N PRO A 252 -13.91 2.13 -41.73
CA PRO A 252 -13.61 2.03 -40.28
C PRO A 252 -12.97 0.69 -39.88
N ASP A 253 -13.19 -0.40 -40.62
CA ASP A 253 -12.58 -1.71 -40.36
C ASP A 253 -11.03 -1.71 -40.47
N LYS A 254 -10.48 -0.71 -41.18
CA LYS A 254 -9.01 -0.58 -41.37
C LYS A 254 -8.28 -0.15 -40.09
N ILE A 255 -8.99 0.35 -39.06
CA ILE A 255 -8.32 0.73 -37.81
C ILE A 255 -7.97 -0.44 -36.89
N ILE A 256 -8.38 -1.66 -37.28
CA ILE A 256 -8.17 -2.87 -36.47
C ILE A 256 -7.53 -4.00 -37.29
N ASP A 257 -6.97 -3.69 -38.43
CA ASP A 257 -6.37 -4.70 -39.34
C ASP A 257 -4.90 -5.02 -39.03
N GLY A 258 -4.34 -4.38 -38.00
CA GLY A 258 -2.97 -4.56 -37.53
C GLY A 258 -1.92 -3.80 -38.36
N LYS A 259 -2.32 -2.81 -39.16
CA LYS A 259 -1.42 -2.08 -40.05
C LYS A 259 -1.43 -0.58 -39.81
N VAL A 260 -0.33 -0.04 -39.38
CA VAL A 260 -0.12 1.42 -39.32
C VAL A 260 0.41 1.90 -40.66
N ALA A 261 -0.49 2.10 -41.66
CA ALA A 261 -0.14 2.49 -43.01
C ALA A 261 -1.14 3.46 -43.62
N SER A 262 -0.69 4.31 -44.54
CA SER A 262 -1.53 5.33 -45.17
C SER A 262 -2.72 4.77 -45.96
N ALA A 263 -2.60 3.55 -46.48
CA ALA A 263 -3.68 2.84 -47.18
C ALA A 263 -4.61 2.07 -46.22
N SER A 264 -4.25 1.98 -44.93
CA SER A 264 -5.00 1.27 -43.89
C SER A 264 -5.34 2.21 -42.77
N ARG A 265 -6.45 2.91 -42.90
CA ARG A 265 -6.93 3.89 -41.93
C ARG A 265 -8.41 4.20 -42.14
N TRP A 266 -9.06 4.67 -41.08
CA TRP A 266 -10.33 5.36 -41.22
C TRP A 266 -10.10 6.86 -41.29
N HIS A 267 -10.65 7.49 -42.34
CA HIS A 267 -10.71 8.94 -42.46
C HIS A 267 -12.17 9.35 -42.60
N SER A 268 -12.61 10.27 -41.73
CA SER A 268 -13.97 10.77 -41.78
C SER A 268 -14.22 11.58 -43.07
N SER A 269 -15.50 11.79 -43.40
CA SER A 269 -15.90 12.50 -44.61
C SER A 269 -15.24 13.87 -44.76
N ARG A 270 -14.81 14.21 -45.97
CA ARG A 270 -14.31 15.54 -46.34
C ARG A 270 -15.37 16.39 -47.06
N SER A 271 -16.53 15.83 -47.30
CA SER A 271 -17.60 16.54 -48.04
C SER A 271 -18.07 17.78 -47.22
N ASP A 272 -18.31 18.89 -47.94
CA ASP A 272 -18.93 20.07 -47.37
C ASP A 272 -20.29 19.69 -46.82
N GLY A 273 -20.71 20.04 -45.72
CA GLY A 273 -21.92 19.60 -45.07
C GLY A 273 -21.84 18.37 -44.17
N LEU A 274 -20.77 17.55 -44.30
CA LEU A 274 -20.55 16.36 -43.47
C LEU A 274 -19.30 16.47 -42.58
N LYS A 275 -18.23 17.14 -43.04
CA LYS A 275 -16.96 17.22 -42.38
C LYS A 275 -17.01 17.79 -40.95
N ASN A 276 -17.88 18.75 -40.72
CA ASN A 276 -18.05 19.45 -39.44
C ASN A 276 -19.21 18.90 -38.58
N ILE A 277 -19.81 17.76 -38.98
CA ILE A 277 -20.81 17.10 -38.14
C ILE A 277 -20.15 16.33 -37.02
N PHE A 278 -20.48 16.64 -35.79
CA PHE A 278 -20.05 15.97 -34.57
C PHE A 278 -21.27 15.64 -33.69
N PRO A 279 -21.17 14.60 -32.82
CA PRO A 279 -20.02 13.72 -32.64
C PRO A 279 -19.82 12.80 -33.83
N LYS A 280 -18.56 12.31 -34.03
CA LYS A 280 -18.28 11.15 -34.86
C LYS A 280 -18.08 9.94 -33.96
N ILE A 281 -18.82 8.87 -34.21
CA ILE A 281 -18.87 7.70 -33.32
C ILE A 281 -18.43 6.47 -34.09
N LEU A 282 -17.43 5.76 -33.55
CA LEU A 282 -17.11 4.38 -33.90
C LEU A 282 -17.84 3.45 -32.96
N SER A 283 -18.59 2.49 -33.48
CA SER A 283 -19.21 1.40 -32.72
C SER A 283 -18.58 0.09 -33.15
N ILE A 284 -18.05 -0.63 -32.19
CA ILE A 284 -17.25 -1.85 -32.37
C ILE A 284 -17.98 -3.02 -31.70
N ASP A 285 -18.23 -4.10 -32.43
CA ASP A 285 -18.67 -5.39 -31.91
C ASP A 285 -17.49 -6.37 -31.97
N THR A 286 -17.04 -6.83 -30.82
CA THR A 286 -15.95 -7.80 -30.73
C THR A 286 -16.35 -9.20 -31.16
N GLY A 287 -17.66 -9.48 -31.26
CA GLY A 287 -18.17 -10.82 -31.53
C GLY A 287 -18.02 -11.80 -30.39
N ALA A 288 -17.60 -11.35 -29.20
CA ALA A 288 -17.42 -12.21 -28.03
C ALA A 288 -18.73 -12.89 -27.63
N SER A 289 -18.64 -14.19 -27.29
CA SER A 289 -19.75 -14.93 -26.72
C SER A 289 -19.96 -14.52 -25.26
N PRO A 290 -21.18 -14.71 -24.69
CA PRO A 290 -21.41 -14.49 -23.28
C PRO A 290 -20.44 -15.26 -22.39
N GLY A 291 -19.74 -14.57 -21.50
CA GLY A 291 -18.71 -15.12 -20.62
C GLY A 291 -17.28 -15.15 -21.24
N GLU A 292 -17.14 -14.72 -22.49
CA GLU A 292 -15.84 -14.59 -23.17
C GLU A 292 -15.53 -13.12 -23.51
N GLU A 293 -16.30 -12.19 -22.94
CA GLU A 293 -16.07 -10.76 -23.11
C GLU A 293 -14.71 -10.35 -22.56
N PHE A 294 -14.10 -9.37 -23.21
CA PHE A 294 -12.83 -8.81 -22.76
C PHE A 294 -13.04 -7.76 -21.67
N ALA A 295 -12.19 -7.77 -20.66
CA ALA A 295 -11.93 -6.63 -19.81
C ALA A 295 -10.83 -5.78 -20.46
N PHE A 296 -11.20 -4.62 -20.96
CA PHE A 296 -10.26 -3.71 -21.62
C PHE A 296 -9.56 -2.85 -20.59
N THR A 297 -8.23 -2.75 -20.69
CA THR A 297 -7.40 -1.99 -19.73
C THR A 297 -6.59 -0.89 -20.40
N LYS A 298 -6.31 -1.02 -21.70
CA LYS A 298 -5.50 -0.05 -22.45
C LYS A 298 -5.91 -0.03 -23.91
N PHE A 299 -5.83 1.14 -24.53
CA PHE A 299 -5.92 1.32 -25.97
C PHE A 299 -4.75 2.15 -26.48
N VAL A 300 -4.24 1.80 -27.65
CA VAL A 300 -3.23 2.59 -28.36
C VAL A 300 -3.84 3.11 -29.64
N PHE A 301 -3.85 4.42 -29.81
CA PHE A 301 -4.33 5.10 -31.01
C PHE A 301 -3.14 5.50 -31.85
N TYR A 302 -3.17 5.19 -33.13
CA TYR A 302 -2.17 5.61 -34.09
C TYR A 302 -2.78 6.63 -35.05
N GLU A 303 -2.22 7.81 -35.09
CA GLU A 303 -2.57 8.87 -36.05
C GLU A 303 -1.48 9.02 -37.09
N HIS A 304 -1.58 10.02 -37.97
CA HIS A 304 -0.61 10.24 -39.03
C HIS A 304 0.82 10.36 -38.49
N PRO A 305 1.77 9.47 -38.90
CA PRO A 305 3.07 9.37 -38.23
C PRO A 305 4.00 10.56 -38.54
N SER A 306 3.93 11.14 -39.73
CA SER A 306 4.90 12.14 -40.16
C SER A 306 4.37 13.56 -40.23
N ILE A 307 3.08 13.76 -40.43
CA ILE A 307 2.48 15.10 -40.65
C ILE A 307 1.63 15.50 -39.45
N VAL A 308 2.15 16.38 -38.61
CA VAL A 308 1.50 16.86 -37.38
C VAL A 308 0.13 17.52 -37.68
N SER A 309 0.03 18.28 -38.76
CA SER A 309 -1.22 18.92 -39.15
C SER A 309 -2.32 17.97 -39.60
N MET A 310 -2.01 16.67 -39.76
CA MET A 310 -2.98 15.61 -40.08
C MET A 310 -3.35 14.75 -38.85
N ARG A 311 -2.93 15.13 -37.63
CA ARG A 311 -3.34 14.52 -36.36
C ARG A 311 -4.57 15.26 -35.87
N TYR A 312 -5.73 14.70 -36.14
CA TYR A 312 -6.98 15.46 -36.01
C TYR A 312 -7.76 15.15 -34.74
N ILE A 313 -7.50 14.04 -34.08
CA ILE A 313 -8.24 13.65 -32.89
C ILE A 313 -7.95 14.64 -31.75
N LYS A 314 -8.98 15.31 -31.25
CA LYS A 314 -8.85 16.23 -30.12
C LYS A 314 -9.36 15.58 -28.84
N ASN A 315 -10.66 15.50 -28.70
CA ASN A 315 -11.28 14.85 -27.56
C ASN A 315 -11.76 13.45 -27.95
N TYR A 316 -11.67 12.52 -27.03
CA TYR A 316 -12.29 11.21 -27.14
C TYR A 316 -13.04 10.86 -25.87
N VAL A 317 -14.11 10.09 -26.03
CA VAL A 317 -14.88 9.47 -24.94
C VAL A 317 -15.14 8.03 -25.34
N MET A 318 -14.80 7.07 -24.48
CA MET A 318 -14.96 5.64 -24.74
C MET A 318 -15.96 5.03 -23.78
N PHE A 319 -16.76 4.11 -24.30
CA PHE A 319 -17.71 3.32 -23.56
C PHE A 319 -17.48 1.83 -23.86
N VAL A 320 -17.71 1.00 -22.85
CA VAL A 320 -17.65 -0.46 -22.95
C VAL A 320 -18.91 -1.03 -22.31
N GLY A 321 -19.58 -1.96 -23.01
CA GLY A 321 -20.82 -2.51 -22.50
C GLY A 321 -21.25 -3.82 -23.13
N SER A 322 -22.38 -4.33 -22.67
CA SER A 322 -22.97 -5.60 -23.13
C SER A 322 -24.00 -5.42 -24.26
N SER A 323 -24.36 -4.20 -24.59
CA SER A 323 -25.32 -3.88 -25.67
C SER A 323 -24.67 -3.06 -26.77
N PRO A 324 -25.12 -3.19 -28.03
CA PRO A 324 -24.61 -2.39 -29.14
C PRO A 324 -24.81 -0.89 -28.92
N TYR A 325 -23.86 -0.09 -29.34
CA TYR A 325 -23.94 1.35 -29.36
C TYR A 325 -24.36 1.83 -30.75
N ASP A 326 -25.34 2.74 -30.79
CA ASP A 326 -25.79 3.35 -32.04
C ASP A 326 -24.75 4.39 -32.51
N PRO A 327 -24.09 4.21 -33.67
CA PRO A 327 -23.11 5.18 -34.16
C PRO A 327 -23.77 6.49 -34.64
N ASN A 328 -25.08 6.56 -34.71
CA ASN A 328 -25.83 7.77 -35.09
C ASN A 328 -26.53 8.44 -33.90
N ALA A 329 -26.21 8.06 -32.67
CA ALA A 329 -26.83 8.67 -31.49
C ALA A 329 -26.44 10.14 -31.34
N ASP A 330 -27.43 11.01 -31.39
CA ASP A 330 -27.25 12.46 -31.16
C ASP A 330 -26.98 12.76 -29.67
N ASP A 331 -27.51 11.93 -28.76
CA ASP A 331 -27.42 12.10 -27.30
C ASP A 331 -26.67 10.93 -26.65
N TYR A 332 -25.49 10.67 -27.13
CA TYR A 332 -24.62 9.59 -26.60
C TYR A 332 -24.30 9.76 -25.10
N ALA A 333 -24.21 11.01 -24.60
CA ALA A 333 -23.86 11.30 -23.22
C ALA A 333 -24.94 10.78 -22.24
N ASN A 334 -26.19 10.73 -22.63
CA ASN A 334 -27.28 10.20 -21.81
C ASN A 334 -27.61 8.74 -22.14
N THR A 335 -27.30 8.27 -23.35
CA THR A 335 -27.71 6.94 -23.83
C THR A 335 -26.66 5.86 -23.67
N PHE A 336 -25.35 6.20 -23.68
CA PHE A 336 -24.27 5.22 -23.64
C PHE A 336 -23.84 4.86 -22.20
N GLY A 337 -24.34 5.55 -21.19
CA GLY A 337 -24.03 5.30 -19.78
C GLY A 337 -22.77 6.03 -19.30
N ILE A 338 -22.03 5.40 -18.40
CA ILE A 338 -20.83 6.00 -17.79
C ILE A 338 -19.64 5.78 -18.72
N PRO A 339 -18.89 6.83 -19.09
CA PRO A 339 -17.68 6.70 -19.87
C PRO A 339 -16.65 5.83 -19.15
N PHE A 340 -16.04 4.91 -19.89
CA PHE A 340 -14.93 4.09 -19.41
C PHE A 340 -13.63 4.90 -19.39
N LEU A 341 -13.34 5.61 -20.47
CA LEU A 341 -12.17 6.47 -20.64
C LEU A 341 -12.55 7.76 -21.34
N SER A 342 -11.91 8.84 -21.04
CA SER A 342 -12.04 10.09 -21.79
C SER A 342 -10.78 10.93 -21.66
N GLY A 343 -10.51 11.78 -22.64
CA GLY A 343 -9.32 12.63 -22.60
C GLY A 343 -9.15 13.50 -23.84
N ILE A 344 -7.96 14.07 -23.92
CA ILE A 344 -7.52 14.91 -25.03
C ILE A 344 -6.26 14.29 -25.63
N MET A 345 -6.28 14.08 -26.94
CA MET A 345 -5.10 13.60 -27.68
C MET A 345 -4.14 14.75 -27.96
N SER A 346 -2.86 14.45 -27.87
CA SER A 346 -1.79 15.42 -28.20
C SER A 346 -1.39 15.29 -29.65
N THR A 347 -1.27 16.42 -30.37
CA THR A 347 -0.71 16.41 -31.72
C THR A 347 0.81 16.21 -31.74
N ALA A 348 1.50 16.25 -30.60
CA ALA A 348 2.95 16.08 -30.52
C ALA A 348 3.42 14.69 -30.94
N ASN A 349 2.67 13.65 -30.55
CA ASN A 349 2.97 12.25 -30.85
C ASN A 349 1.93 11.63 -31.77
N PRO A 350 2.33 10.81 -32.76
CA PRO A 350 1.39 10.10 -33.61
C PRO A 350 0.75 8.89 -32.92
N THR A 351 1.27 8.51 -31.77
CA THR A 351 0.80 7.38 -30.97
C THR A 351 0.39 7.89 -29.59
N SER A 352 -0.83 7.58 -29.19
CA SER A 352 -1.35 7.93 -27.88
C SER A 352 -1.81 6.67 -27.16
N GLU A 353 -1.25 6.43 -25.98
CA GLU A 353 -1.68 5.35 -25.11
C GLU A 353 -2.66 5.88 -24.06
N VAL A 354 -3.78 5.18 -23.90
CA VAL A 354 -4.76 5.47 -22.87
C VAL A 354 -4.96 4.24 -22.01
N VAL A 355 -4.68 4.37 -20.72
CA VAL A 355 -4.69 3.27 -19.76
C VAL A 355 -5.79 3.54 -18.72
N ALA A 356 -6.57 2.52 -18.45
CA ALA A 356 -7.58 2.55 -17.40
C ALA A 356 -6.99 2.09 -16.07
N SER A 357 -7.45 2.67 -14.97
CA SER A 357 -7.10 2.23 -13.62
C SER A 357 -7.72 0.88 -13.24
N THR A 358 -8.82 0.52 -13.90
CA THR A 358 -9.52 -0.77 -13.75
C THR A 358 -10.12 -1.13 -15.10
N GLY A 359 -10.05 -2.41 -15.49
CA GLY A 359 -10.60 -2.90 -16.74
C GLY A 359 -12.12 -2.78 -16.80
N ALA A 360 -12.66 -2.41 -17.98
CA ALA A 360 -14.09 -2.46 -18.25
C ALA A 360 -14.42 -3.67 -19.12
N THR A 361 -15.36 -4.49 -18.67
CA THR A 361 -15.76 -5.72 -19.35
C THR A 361 -16.96 -5.49 -20.26
N GLY A 362 -16.87 -5.93 -21.50
CA GLY A 362 -17.99 -5.88 -22.44
C GLY A 362 -17.66 -6.45 -23.80
N ARG A 363 -18.73 -6.70 -24.57
CA ARG A 363 -18.66 -7.10 -25.97
C ARG A 363 -18.57 -5.90 -26.92
N TYR A 364 -19.20 -4.79 -26.55
CA TYR A 364 -19.33 -3.63 -27.41
C TYR A 364 -18.49 -2.47 -26.90
N ILE A 365 -17.87 -1.74 -27.83
CA ILE A 365 -17.08 -0.54 -27.54
C ILE A 365 -17.66 0.60 -28.39
N ALA A 366 -17.86 1.77 -27.78
CA ALA A 366 -18.07 3.00 -28.52
C ALA A 366 -16.89 3.94 -28.30
N ILE A 367 -16.40 4.55 -29.38
CA ILE A 367 -15.42 5.63 -29.34
C ILE A 367 -16.05 6.85 -29.95
N VAL A 368 -16.25 7.86 -29.15
CA VAL A 368 -16.89 9.12 -29.54
C VAL A 368 -15.81 10.18 -29.69
N PHE A 369 -15.82 10.88 -30.79
CA PHE A 369 -15.00 12.05 -31.06
C PHE A 369 -15.90 13.29 -31.09
N PRO A 370 -16.01 14.05 -30.00
CA PRO A 370 -16.87 15.22 -29.90
C PRO A 370 -16.41 16.40 -30.77
N ASN A 371 -15.12 16.44 -31.12
CA ASN A 371 -14.49 17.51 -31.88
C ASN A 371 -13.14 17.09 -32.45
N SER A 372 -12.53 17.97 -33.23
CA SER A 372 -11.25 17.78 -33.90
C SER A 372 -10.30 18.95 -33.66
N TRP A 373 -8.99 18.73 -33.80
CA TRP A 373 -8.00 19.80 -33.92
C TRP A 373 -8.07 20.49 -35.28
N SER A 374 -8.57 19.82 -36.30
CA SER A 374 -8.72 20.38 -37.63
C SER A 374 -9.89 21.37 -37.68
N SER A 375 -9.67 22.54 -38.26
CA SER A 375 -10.71 23.50 -38.56
C SER A 375 -11.78 22.96 -39.55
N ASP A 376 -11.40 21.96 -40.32
CA ASP A 376 -12.29 21.24 -41.26
C ASP A 376 -13.04 20.08 -40.64
N GLY A 377 -12.84 19.81 -39.33
CA GLY A 377 -13.58 18.79 -38.61
C GLY A 377 -13.24 17.35 -38.98
N TYR A 378 -12.09 17.10 -39.58
CA TYR A 378 -11.68 15.73 -39.93
C TYR A 378 -11.27 14.93 -38.69
N ILE A 379 -11.46 13.61 -38.77
CA ILE A 379 -10.83 12.58 -37.91
C ILE A 379 -10.10 11.64 -38.82
N ASP A 380 -8.86 11.32 -38.49
CA ASP A 380 -8.01 10.38 -39.23
C ASP A 380 -7.34 9.45 -38.22
N LEU A 381 -7.79 8.19 -38.17
CA LEU A 381 -7.29 7.18 -37.27
C LEU A 381 -6.70 6.03 -38.09
N TRP A 382 -5.41 5.73 -37.90
CA TRP A 382 -4.70 4.75 -38.68
C TRP A 382 -4.83 3.34 -38.11
N GLU A 383 -4.68 3.21 -36.78
CA GLU A 383 -4.81 1.92 -36.12
C GLU A 383 -5.29 2.14 -34.69
N LEU A 384 -6.03 1.18 -34.17
CA LEU A 384 -6.46 1.09 -32.77
C LEU A 384 -6.03 -0.29 -32.23
N GLU A 385 -5.15 -0.30 -31.26
CA GLU A 385 -4.72 -1.53 -30.60
C GLU A 385 -5.38 -1.64 -29.22
N PRO A 386 -6.32 -2.57 -29.04
CA PRO A 386 -6.90 -2.87 -27.74
C PRO A 386 -6.02 -3.84 -26.94
N TYR A 387 -5.93 -3.59 -25.62
CA TYR A 387 -5.31 -4.46 -24.66
C TYR A 387 -6.32 -4.83 -23.56
N GLY A 388 -6.25 -6.05 -23.12
CA GLY A 388 -7.13 -6.57 -22.08
C GLY A 388 -6.91 -8.06 -21.83
N TYR A 389 -7.87 -8.65 -21.16
CA TYR A 389 -7.88 -10.08 -20.83
C TYR A 389 -9.33 -10.58 -20.76
N ILE A 390 -9.55 -11.89 -20.70
CA ILE A 390 -10.87 -12.49 -20.52
C ILE A 390 -11.05 -12.82 -19.03
N PRO A 391 -11.94 -12.12 -18.29
CA PRO A 391 -12.10 -12.28 -16.82
C PRO A 391 -12.41 -13.71 -16.38
N SER A 392 -13.26 -14.43 -17.12
CA SER A 392 -13.62 -15.82 -16.82
C SER A 392 -12.43 -16.80 -16.90
N GLN A 393 -11.33 -16.39 -17.51
CA GLN A 393 -10.11 -17.17 -17.66
C GLN A 393 -8.97 -16.64 -16.76
N ALA A 394 -9.19 -15.61 -15.95
CA ALA A 394 -8.13 -14.91 -15.23
C ALA A 394 -7.59 -15.68 -14.01
N ASP A 395 -8.38 -16.57 -13.44
CA ASP A 395 -8.01 -17.39 -12.26
C ASP A 395 -7.21 -18.65 -12.61
#